data_2db0bc5a034188e99a1f82c73d27fbdb
#
_entry.id   2db0bc5a034188e99a1f82c73d27fbdb
#
_cell.length_a   1.000
_cell.length_b   1.000
_cell.length_c   1.000
_cell.angle_alpha   90.00
_cell.angle_beta   90.00
_cell.angle_gamma   90.00
#
_symmetry.space_group_name_H-M   'P 1'
#
loop_
_entity.id
_entity.type
_entity.pdbx_description
1 polymer ?
#
loop_
_entity_poly.entity_id
_entity_poly.type
_entity_poly.pdbx_seq_one_letter_code
_entity_poly.pdbx_strand_id
1 'polypeptide(L)'
;MTQSPLAGKVAIVTGSGQGLGLAYAQELARQGASVVINDVNQDTADAAVESIVAEGGKAVAVVAPVGDTAAATALVNGAVDAFGRLDILVNNAGVLRDKSLLKMTDEDFDLVIKVHLRGTFTCVRETYRYFKENGVAGRIIAIGSPTGQYGNFGQTNYAAAKAGIVGMIRTFALEMKKAGVTANAVIPVAATAMTKTIPFFQKAVEADERGEAMPSFFRRDLGFGTADDVAGLITWLASDDAAHVTGQAIGAGGDRLQLFSHPTPVVTEYREGGWSYEALAEQAHGLFEGKLQTCGEKMPPLPEELQPAQG
;
A
#
# COMPACT_ATOMS: atom_id res chain seq x y z
N MET A 1 18.81 -4.52 27.04
CA MET A 1 17.59 -4.07 26.33
C MET A 1 18.03 -3.87 24.89
N THR A 2 17.47 -4.59 23.96
CA THR A 2 17.68 -4.35 22.52
C THR A 2 17.14 -2.97 22.18
N GLN A 3 17.96 -2.15 21.52
CA GLN A 3 17.56 -0.82 21.07
C GLN A 3 16.36 -0.96 20.11
N SER A 4 15.36 -0.08 20.23
CA SER A 4 14.21 -0.08 19.31
C SER A 4 14.68 0.09 17.86
N PRO A 5 14.16 -0.70 16.89
CA PRO A 5 14.71 -0.78 15.52
C PRO A 5 14.67 0.55 14.76
N LEU A 6 13.79 1.48 15.17
CA LEU A 6 13.63 2.79 14.54
C LEU A 6 14.04 3.96 15.45
N ALA A 7 14.80 3.68 16.53
CA ALA A 7 15.24 4.71 17.46
C ALA A 7 15.99 5.84 16.73
N GLY A 8 15.49 7.09 16.87
CA GLY A 8 16.08 8.28 16.26
C GLY A 8 15.82 8.45 14.76
N LYS A 9 15.01 7.58 14.14
CA LYS A 9 14.51 7.77 12.76
C LYS A 9 13.29 8.68 12.76
N VAL A 10 13.02 9.32 11.63
CA VAL A 10 11.85 10.17 11.39
C VAL A 10 11.07 9.64 10.19
N ALA A 11 9.77 9.45 10.36
CA ALA A 11 8.87 8.91 9.36
C ALA A 11 7.77 9.91 8.99
N ILE A 12 7.44 10.01 7.71
CA ILE A 12 6.20 10.61 7.22
C ILE A 12 5.24 9.48 6.86
N VAL A 13 3.99 9.55 7.32
CA VAL A 13 2.91 8.64 6.90
C VAL A 13 1.78 9.47 6.31
N THR A 14 1.49 9.32 5.01
CA THR A 14 0.41 10.07 4.38
C THR A 14 -0.95 9.40 4.61
N GLY A 15 -2.03 10.21 4.82
CA GLY A 15 -3.36 9.70 5.14
C GLY A 15 -3.37 8.89 6.44
N SER A 16 -2.72 9.41 7.48
CA SER A 16 -2.48 8.69 8.74
C SER A 16 -3.31 9.18 9.91
N GLY A 17 -4.33 10.00 9.67
CA GLY A 17 -5.27 10.40 10.71
C GLY A 17 -6.17 9.25 11.20
N GLN A 18 -6.35 8.20 10.39
CA GLN A 18 -7.22 7.05 10.72
C GLN A 18 -6.84 5.78 9.97
N GLY A 19 -7.47 4.66 10.33
CA GLY A 19 -7.39 3.38 9.61
C GLY A 19 -5.97 2.81 9.52
N LEU A 20 -5.61 2.25 8.37
CA LEU A 20 -4.29 1.65 8.12
C LEU A 20 -3.14 2.64 8.38
N GLY A 21 -3.28 3.88 7.90
CA GLY A 21 -2.25 4.91 8.08
C GLY A 21 -1.98 5.23 9.55
N LEU A 22 -3.03 5.30 10.38
CA LEU A 22 -2.90 5.52 11.82
C LEU A 22 -2.19 4.34 12.49
N ALA A 23 -2.60 3.10 12.19
CA ALA A 23 -1.95 1.91 12.75
C ALA A 23 -0.46 1.85 12.38
N TYR A 24 -0.11 2.20 11.14
CA TYR A 24 1.29 2.28 10.71
C TYR A 24 2.06 3.34 11.49
N ALA A 25 1.47 4.54 11.66
CA ALA A 25 2.09 5.64 12.38
C ALA A 25 2.32 5.30 13.87
N GLN A 26 1.32 4.69 14.51
CA GLN A 26 1.41 4.24 15.90
C GLN A 26 2.49 3.17 16.08
N GLU A 27 2.54 2.16 15.19
CA GLU A 27 3.56 1.11 15.29
C GLU A 27 4.97 1.66 15.05
N LEU A 28 5.18 2.51 14.04
CA LEU A 28 6.46 3.17 13.82
C LEU A 28 6.90 3.98 15.06
N ALA A 29 5.97 4.68 15.72
CA ALA A 29 6.24 5.42 16.94
C ALA A 29 6.59 4.52 18.13
N ARG A 30 5.84 3.40 18.33
CA ARG A 30 6.13 2.37 19.35
C ARG A 30 7.53 1.77 19.17
N GLN A 31 7.98 1.67 17.92
CA GLN A 31 9.31 1.17 17.56
C GLN A 31 10.40 2.26 17.54
N GLY A 32 10.09 3.46 18.05
CA GLY A 32 11.06 4.51 18.36
C GLY A 32 11.23 5.61 17.31
N ALA A 33 10.43 5.60 16.23
CA ALA A 33 10.44 6.68 15.26
C ALA A 33 9.69 7.93 15.79
N SER A 34 10.11 9.12 15.35
CA SER A 34 9.27 10.33 15.40
C SER A 34 8.44 10.39 14.12
N VAL A 35 7.14 10.70 14.20
CA VAL A 35 6.22 10.53 13.08
C VAL A 35 5.55 11.85 12.69
N VAL A 36 5.54 12.14 11.39
CA VAL A 36 4.70 13.18 10.80
C VAL A 36 3.39 12.53 10.35
N ILE A 37 2.29 12.93 10.99
CA ILE A 37 0.94 12.57 10.63
C ILE A 37 0.46 13.51 9.53
N ASN A 38 0.01 12.96 8.41
CA ASN A 38 -0.62 13.74 7.35
C ASN A 38 -2.07 13.30 7.15
N ASP A 39 -2.94 14.26 7.13
CA ASP A 39 -4.34 14.11 6.74
C ASP A 39 -4.82 15.40 6.04
N VAL A 40 -6.01 15.37 5.43
CA VAL A 40 -6.68 16.56 4.88
C VAL A 40 -7.55 17.24 5.92
N ASN A 41 -7.86 16.57 7.03
CA ASN A 41 -8.68 17.06 8.13
C ASN A 41 -7.80 17.32 9.36
N GLN A 42 -7.85 18.53 9.91
CA GLN A 42 -7.06 18.95 11.06
C GLN A 42 -7.42 18.15 12.31
N ASP A 43 -8.71 18.03 12.64
CA ASP A 43 -9.17 17.36 13.87
C ASP A 43 -8.74 15.90 13.89
N THR A 44 -8.82 15.23 12.71
CA THR A 44 -8.41 13.84 12.55
C THR A 44 -6.89 13.67 12.71
N ALA A 45 -6.11 14.61 12.16
CA ALA A 45 -4.66 14.60 12.31
C ALA A 45 -4.22 14.87 13.76
N ASP A 46 -4.86 15.83 14.44
CA ASP A 46 -4.56 16.16 15.82
C ASP A 46 -4.90 15.02 16.78
N ALA A 47 -6.05 14.36 16.61
CA ALA A 47 -6.43 13.19 17.39
C ALA A 47 -5.42 12.02 17.22
N ALA A 48 -4.90 11.83 16.02
CA ALA A 48 -3.86 10.83 15.75
C ALA A 48 -2.54 11.19 16.45
N VAL A 49 -2.14 12.45 16.43
CA VAL A 49 -0.96 12.93 17.18
C VAL A 49 -1.14 12.72 18.69
N GLU A 50 -2.29 13.11 19.23
CA GLU A 50 -2.60 12.94 20.66
C GLU A 50 -2.53 11.46 21.06
N SER A 51 -3.05 10.54 20.25
CA SER A 51 -3.00 9.10 20.53
C SER A 51 -1.56 8.58 20.64
N ILE A 52 -0.68 9.01 19.73
CA ILE A 52 0.73 8.61 19.73
C ILE A 52 1.48 9.22 20.93
N VAL A 53 1.23 10.47 21.23
CA VAL A 53 1.88 11.18 22.36
C VAL A 53 1.42 10.59 23.69
N ALA A 54 0.15 10.21 23.83
CA ALA A 54 -0.38 9.55 25.04
C ALA A 54 0.31 8.20 25.32
N GLU A 55 0.79 7.51 24.29
CA GLU A 55 1.59 6.27 24.41
C GLU A 55 3.11 6.54 24.60
N GLY A 56 3.52 7.80 24.73
CA GLY A 56 4.91 8.20 24.92
C GLY A 56 5.72 8.34 23.62
N GLY A 57 5.09 8.24 22.47
CA GLY A 57 5.70 8.49 21.16
C GLY A 57 5.86 9.99 20.86
N LYS A 58 6.46 10.29 19.69
CA LYS A 58 6.64 11.64 19.19
C LYS A 58 5.95 11.80 17.84
N ALA A 59 5.01 12.73 17.74
CA ALA A 59 4.31 13.00 16.49
C ALA A 59 4.01 14.50 16.32
N VAL A 60 3.88 14.94 15.07
CA VAL A 60 3.37 16.26 14.67
C VAL A 60 2.43 16.10 13.49
N ALA A 61 1.46 17.00 13.35
CA ALA A 61 0.52 17.01 12.23
C ALA A 61 1.01 17.94 11.10
N VAL A 62 0.84 17.51 9.85
CA VAL A 62 0.96 18.35 8.66
C VAL A 62 -0.29 18.15 7.80
N VAL A 63 -1.19 19.11 7.84
CA VAL A 63 -2.46 19.05 7.10
C VAL A 63 -2.27 19.55 5.68
N ALA A 64 -2.32 18.61 4.72
CA ALA A 64 -2.14 18.93 3.30
C ALA A 64 -2.78 17.84 2.43
N PRO A 65 -3.47 18.21 1.32
CA PRO A 65 -3.96 17.25 0.35
C PRO A 65 -2.81 16.77 -0.55
N VAL A 66 -2.47 15.48 -0.47
CA VAL A 66 -1.46 14.90 -1.38
C VAL A 66 -1.91 14.98 -2.85
N GLY A 67 -0.95 14.96 -3.78
CA GLY A 67 -1.22 14.99 -5.22
C GLY A 67 -0.56 16.14 -5.96
N ASP A 68 0.08 17.06 -5.25
CA ASP A 68 0.90 18.12 -5.85
C ASP A 68 2.23 18.31 -5.11
N THR A 69 3.13 19.09 -5.72
CA THR A 69 4.47 19.31 -5.20
C THR A 69 4.47 20.14 -3.91
N ALA A 70 3.56 21.10 -3.78
CA ALA A 70 3.52 21.97 -2.60
C ALA A 70 3.19 21.18 -1.33
N ALA A 71 2.20 20.27 -1.41
CA ALA A 71 1.87 19.37 -0.31
C ALA A 71 3.05 18.45 0.06
N ALA A 72 3.70 17.86 -0.95
CA ALA A 72 4.86 17.00 -0.72
C ALA A 72 6.04 17.75 -0.06
N THR A 73 6.31 18.99 -0.50
CA THR A 73 7.34 19.84 0.09
C THR A 73 6.98 20.20 1.55
N ALA A 74 5.71 20.53 1.83
CA ALA A 74 5.27 20.83 3.19
C ALA A 74 5.46 19.65 4.14
N LEU A 75 5.23 18.40 3.67
CA LEU A 75 5.48 17.19 4.46
C LEU A 75 6.96 17.02 4.82
N VAL A 76 7.85 17.17 3.82
CA VAL A 76 9.30 17.07 4.06
C VAL A 76 9.78 18.16 5.02
N ASN A 77 9.35 19.40 4.81
CA ASN A 77 9.70 20.52 5.70
C ASN A 77 9.17 20.28 7.11
N GLY A 78 7.92 19.83 7.26
CA GLY A 78 7.35 19.51 8.57
C GLY A 78 8.15 18.46 9.35
N ALA A 79 8.70 17.46 8.68
CA ALA A 79 9.60 16.48 9.30
C ALA A 79 10.93 17.10 9.74
N VAL A 80 11.54 17.91 8.88
CA VAL A 80 12.82 18.55 9.14
C VAL A 80 12.70 19.62 10.21
N ASP A 81 11.66 20.45 10.16
CA ASP A 81 11.43 21.53 11.13
C ASP A 81 11.16 20.98 12.54
N ALA A 82 10.35 19.89 12.62
CA ALA A 82 9.97 19.32 13.92
C ALA A 82 11.06 18.41 14.52
N PHE A 83 11.78 17.63 13.69
CA PHE A 83 12.65 16.55 14.15
C PHE A 83 14.08 16.60 13.59
N GLY A 84 14.41 17.57 12.74
CA GLY A 84 15.75 17.81 12.21
C GLY A 84 16.19 16.87 11.08
N ARG A 85 15.35 15.88 10.68
CA ARG A 85 15.70 14.89 9.65
C ARG A 85 14.45 14.20 9.08
N LEU A 86 14.67 13.42 8.02
CA LEU A 86 13.69 12.50 7.44
C LEU A 86 14.40 11.22 7.00
N ASP A 87 13.86 10.04 7.33
CA ASP A 87 14.43 8.72 7.03
C ASP A 87 13.46 7.81 6.28
N ILE A 88 12.16 7.94 6.55
CA ILE A 88 11.13 6.98 6.12
C ILE A 88 9.95 7.74 5.51
N LEU A 89 9.47 7.28 4.36
CA LEU A 89 8.21 7.72 3.78
C LEU A 89 7.28 6.53 3.57
N VAL A 90 6.09 6.58 4.20
CA VAL A 90 4.98 5.65 3.94
C VAL A 90 3.89 6.37 3.17
N ASN A 91 3.77 6.09 1.88
CA ASN A 91 2.72 6.61 1.01
C ASN A 91 1.45 5.75 1.14
N ASN A 92 0.56 6.14 2.04
CA ASN A 92 -0.67 5.43 2.34
C ASN A 92 -1.93 6.16 1.88
N ALA A 93 -1.92 7.50 1.81
CA ALA A 93 -3.09 8.29 1.47
C ALA A 93 -3.87 7.76 0.26
N GLY A 94 -5.20 7.71 0.38
CA GLY A 94 -6.05 7.16 -0.65
C GLY A 94 -7.52 7.53 -0.51
N VAL A 95 -8.23 7.43 -1.64
CA VAL A 95 -9.69 7.65 -1.73
C VAL A 95 -10.30 6.61 -2.67
N LEU A 96 -11.57 6.28 -2.48
CA LEU A 96 -12.34 5.45 -3.39
C LEU A 96 -13.40 6.26 -4.13
N ARG A 97 -13.61 5.93 -5.40
CA ARG A 97 -14.70 6.41 -6.25
C ARG A 97 -15.13 5.25 -7.16
N ASP A 98 -15.66 4.21 -6.49
CA ASP A 98 -16.00 2.94 -7.13
C ASP A 98 -17.30 3.09 -7.93
N LYS A 99 -17.22 2.88 -9.22
CA LYS A 99 -18.35 2.87 -10.16
C LYS A 99 -18.05 1.93 -11.33
N SER A 100 -19.08 1.29 -11.88
CA SER A 100 -18.90 0.53 -13.13
C SER A 100 -18.38 1.45 -14.22
N LEU A 101 -17.64 0.90 -15.20
CA LEU A 101 -16.96 1.66 -16.25
C LEU A 101 -17.88 2.71 -16.93
N LEU A 102 -19.12 2.34 -17.24
CA LEU A 102 -20.08 3.25 -17.91
C LEU A 102 -20.64 4.34 -17.00
N LYS A 103 -20.48 4.22 -15.67
CA LYS A 103 -20.99 5.21 -14.70
C LYS A 103 -19.88 6.03 -14.07
N MET A 104 -18.61 5.65 -14.25
CA MET A 104 -17.45 6.38 -13.75
C MET A 104 -17.30 7.68 -14.54
N THR A 105 -17.21 8.81 -13.85
CA THR A 105 -16.96 10.11 -14.48
C THR A 105 -15.46 10.40 -14.55
N ASP A 106 -15.07 11.38 -15.39
CA ASP A 106 -13.68 11.81 -15.49
C ASP A 106 -13.17 12.34 -14.13
N GLU A 107 -14.02 13.04 -13.38
CA GLU A 107 -13.68 13.57 -12.04
C GLU A 107 -13.45 12.44 -11.03
N ASP A 108 -14.25 11.35 -11.08
CA ASP A 108 -14.04 10.17 -10.24
C ASP A 108 -12.69 9.51 -10.57
N PHE A 109 -12.35 9.41 -11.86
CA PHE A 109 -11.10 8.85 -12.33
C PHE A 109 -9.91 9.72 -11.91
N ASP A 110 -9.96 11.00 -12.25
CA ASP A 110 -8.88 11.96 -12.02
C ASP A 110 -8.57 12.14 -10.54
N LEU A 111 -9.58 12.18 -9.67
CA LEU A 111 -9.38 12.30 -8.23
C LEU A 111 -8.59 11.10 -7.67
N VAL A 112 -8.96 9.88 -8.07
CA VAL A 112 -8.28 8.67 -7.60
C VAL A 112 -6.84 8.63 -8.13
N ILE A 113 -6.60 8.93 -9.40
CA ILE A 113 -5.25 9.03 -9.97
C ILE A 113 -4.44 10.12 -9.28
N LYS A 114 -5.04 11.29 -9.03
CA LYS A 114 -4.35 12.40 -8.36
C LYS A 114 -3.89 12.02 -6.96
N VAL A 115 -4.76 11.45 -6.14
CA VAL A 115 -4.44 11.13 -4.75
C VAL A 115 -3.45 9.97 -4.66
N HIS A 116 -3.77 8.84 -5.32
CA HIS A 116 -2.96 7.63 -5.19
C HIS A 116 -1.66 7.69 -6.00
N LEU A 117 -1.76 7.85 -7.33
CA LEU A 117 -0.63 7.68 -8.22
C LEU A 117 0.26 8.92 -8.24
N ARG A 118 -0.32 10.09 -8.51
CA ARG A 118 0.41 11.35 -8.52
C ARG A 118 0.87 11.73 -7.12
N GLY A 119 0.06 11.46 -6.07
CA GLY A 119 0.44 11.67 -4.67
C GLY A 119 1.69 10.87 -4.29
N THR A 120 1.73 9.58 -4.64
CA THR A 120 2.92 8.76 -4.45
C THR A 120 4.12 9.34 -5.19
N PHE A 121 3.97 9.69 -6.47
CA PHE A 121 5.05 10.27 -7.27
C PHE A 121 5.62 11.55 -6.65
N THR A 122 4.75 12.50 -6.29
CA THR A 122 5.21 13.81 -5.76
C THR A 122 5.87 13.67 -4.40
N CYS A 123 5.29 12.89 -3.48
CA CYS A 123 5.88 12.66 -2.16
C CYS A 123 7.23 11.93 -2.24
N VAL A 124 7.32 10.87 -3.07
CA VAL A 124 8.58 10.14 -3.26
C VAL A 124 9.65 11.04 -3.87
N ARG A 125 9.31 11.86 -4.87
CA ARG A 125 10.27 12.75 -5.53
C ARG A 125 10.86 13.76 -4.55
N GLU A 126 10.04 14.45 -3.75
CA GLU A 126 10.52 15.45 -2.80
C GLU A 126 11.29 14.81 -1.63
N THR A 127 10.83 13.66 -1.14
CA THR A 127 11.56 12.87 -0.13
C THR A 127 12.91 12.39 -0.66
N TYR A 128 12.96 11.86 -1.90
CA TYR A 128 14.22 11.41 -2.49
C TYR A 128 15.17 12.57 -2.78
N ARG A 129 14.68 13.75 -3.14
CA ARG A 129 15.48 14.98 -3.22
C ARG A 129 16.19 15.24 -1.90
N TYR A 130 15.43 15.24 -0.79
CA TYR A 130 15.98 15.42 0.55
C TYR A 130 17.01 14.34 0.89
N PHE A 131 16.69 13.05 0.65
CA PHE A 131 17.64 11.95 0.92
C PHE A 131 18.97 12.13 0.18
N LYS A 132 18.89 12.48 -1.12
CA LYS A 132 20.07 12.66 -1.97
C LYS A 132 20.93 13.85 -1.53
N GLU A 133 20.30 14.98 -1.19
CA GLU A 133 20.99 16.20 -0.75
C GLU A 133 21.65 16.04 0.64
N ASN A 134 21.08 15.21 1.49
CA ASN A 134 21.57 15.00 2.86
C ASN A 134 22.28 13.64 3.09
N GLY A 135 22.51 12.86 2.04
CA GLY A 135 23.22 11.57 2.15
C GLY A 135 22.46 10.51 2.97
N VAL A 136 21.14 10.53 2.97
CA VAL A 136 20.31 9.61 3.74
C VAL A 136 20.00 8.35 2.92
N ALA A 137 20.40 7.18 3.42
CA ALA A 137 19.98 5.88 2.90
C ALA A 137 18.58 5.53 3.41
N GLY A 138 17.56 6.25 2.92
CA GLY A 138 16.19 6.21 3.43
C GLY A 138 15.36 5.00 3.00
N ARG A 139 14.11 4.98 3.43
CA ARG A 139 13.13 3.92 3.16
C ARG A 139 11.86 4.50 2.55
N ILE A 140 11.46 3.99 1.39
CA ILE A 140 10.22 4.35 0.69
C ILE A 140 9.29 3.13 0.71
N ILE A 141 8.10 3.30 1.26
CA ILE A 141 7.07 2.27 1.32
C ILE A 141 5.79 2.86 0.72
N ALA A 142 5.25 2.24 -0.32
CA ALA A 142 4.00 2.68 -0.94
C ALA A 142 2.92 1.60 -0.82
N ILE A 143 1.69 2.03 -0.55
CA ILE A 143 0.59 1.09 -0.34
C ILE A 143 -0.08 0.74 -1.67
N GLY A 144 0.10 -0.51 -2.08
CA GLY A 144 -0.56 -1.15 -3.20
C GLY A 144 -1.97 -1.65 -2.87
N SER A 145 -2.44 -2.64 -3.62
CA SER A 145 -3.73 -3.34 -3.38
C SER A 145 -3.79 -4.63 -4.19
N PRO A 146 -4.50 -5.68 -3.73
CA PRO A 146 -4.85 -6.83 -4.56
C PRO A 146 -5.56 -6.42 -5.86
N THR A 147 -6.42 -5.39 -5.82
CA THR A 147 -7.08 -4.83 -7.00
C THR A 147 -6.09 -4.38 -8.08
N GLY A 148 -4.94 -3.83 -7.70
CA GLY A 148 -3.88 -3.46 -8.64
C GLY A 148 -3.13 -4.66 -9.23
N GLN A 149 -3.24 -5.86 -8.64
CA GLN A 149 -2.63 -7.08 -9.14
C GLN A 149 -3.58 -7.88 -10.04
N TYR A 150 -4.85 -7.94 -9.66
CA TYR A 150 -5.81 -8.87 -10.26
C TYR A 150 -6.96 -8.17 -10.99
N GLY A 151 -7.16 -6.87 -10.74
CA GLY A 151 -8.37 -6.15 -11.16
C GLY A 151 -9.56 -6.44 -10.24
N ASN A 152 -10.53 -5.51 -10.22
CA ASN A 152 -11.80 -5.69 -9.52
C ASN A 152 -12.89 -4.91 -10.24
N PHE A 153 -14.11 -5.47 -10.26
CA PHE A 153 -15.26 -4.81 -10.90
C PHE A 153 -15.56 -3.46 -10.24
N GLY A 154 -15.77 -2.43 -11.06
CA GLY A 154 -16.12 -1.09 -10.57
C GLY A 154 -14.95 -0.25 -10.10
N GLN A 155 -13.71 -0.72 -10.21
CA GLN A 155 -12.51 -0.07 -9.69
C GLN A 155 -11.47 0.23 -10.77
N THR A 156 -11.87 0.62 -11.98
CA THR A 156 -10.93 0.90 -13.08
C THR A 156 -9.89 1.95 -12.70
N ASN A 157 -10.31 3.07 -12.08
CA ASN A 157 -9.43 4.13 -11.59
C ASN A 157 -8.47 3.63 -10.49
N TYR A 158 -9.00 2.92 -9.52
CA TYR A 158 -8.24 2.40 -8.38
C TYR A 158 -7.25 1.31 -8.80
N ALA A 159 -7.68 0.37 -9.65
CA ALA A 159 -6.83 -0.68 -10.21
C ALA A 159 -5.64 -0.07 -10.98
N ALA A 160 -5.92 0.92 -11.86
CA ALA A 160 -4.89 1.63 -12.61
C ALA A 160 -3.87 2.31 -11.68
N ALA A 161 -4.35 3.04 -10.66
CA ALA A 161 -3.50 3.71 -9.70
C ALA A 161 -2.62 2.73 -8.91
N LYS A 162 -3.21 1.65 -8.37
CA LYS A 162 -2.51 0.68 -7.53
C LYS A 162 -1.54 -0.21 -8.31
N ALA A 163 -1.85 -0.57 -9.56
CA ALA A 163 -0.91 -1.21 -10.47
C ALA A 163 0.26 -0.28 -10.83
N GLY A 164 -0.05 0.99 -11.13
CA GLY A 164 0.95 2.02 -11.43
C GLY A 164 1.92 2.27 -10.28
N ILE A 165 1.45 2.25 -9.02
CA ILE A 165 2.29 2.36 -7.81
C ILE A 165 3.34 1.25 -7.80
N VAL A 166 2.95 -0.01 -8.01
CA VAL A 166 3.90 -1.15 -8.02
C VAL A 166 4.89 -1.01 -9.19
N GLY A 167 4.45 -0.51 -10.35
CA GLY A 167 5.32 -0.17 -11.48
C GLY A 167 6.36 0.91 -11.12
N MET A 168 5.92 2.00 -10.48
CA MET A 168 6.82 3.06 -10.01
C MET A 168 7.83 2.56 -8.98
N ILE A 169 7.43 1.71 -8.04
CA ILE A 169 8.32 1.14 -7.01
C ILE A 169 9.51 0.40 -7.64
N ARG A 170 9.28 -0.38 -8.69
CA ARG A 170 10.37 -1.06 -9.40
C ARG A 170 11.34 -0.07 -10.04
N THR A 171 10.83 1.02 -10.61
CA THR A 171 11.65 2.08 -11.20
C THR A 171 12.42 2.85 -10.12
N PHE A 172 11.75 3.23 -9.04
CA PHE A 172 12.39 3.93 -7.91
C PHE A 172 13.54 3.09 -7.30
N ALA A 173 13.35 1.78 -7.13
CA ALA A 173 14.39 0.89 -6.65
C ALA A 173 15.65 0.90 -7.53
N LEU A 174 15.50 1.05 -8.86
CA LEU A 174 16.62 1.17 -9.79
C LEU A 174 17.30 2.54 -9.67
N GLU A 175 16.52 3.63 -9.70
CA GLU A 175 17.03 5.00 -9.69
C GLU A 175 17.71 5.37 -8.38
N MET A 176 17.20 4.85 -7.25
CA MET A 176 17.65 5.18 -5.90
C MET A 176 18.78 4.25 -5.38
N LYS A 177 19.09 3.18 -6.10
CA LYS A 177 20.08 2.16 -5.69
C LYS A 177 21.42 2.75 -5.24
N LYS A 178 21.95 3.72 -6.00
CA LYS A 178 23.24 4.34 -5.70
C LYS A 178 23.25 5.16 -4.39
N ALA A 179 22.08 5.64 -3.97
CA ALA A 179 21.92 6.38 -2.72
C ALA A 179 21.64 5.46 -1.52
N GLY A 180 21.59 4.14 -1.70
CA GLY A 180 21.26 3.18 -0.64
C GLY A 180 19.78 3.25 -0.17
N VAL A 181 18.93 3.93 -0.92
CA VAL A 181 17.50 4.05 -0.60
C VAL A 181 16.76 2.81 -1.11
N THR A 182 15.94 2.21 -0.27
CA THR A 182 15.05 1.12 -0.67
C THR A 182 13.65 1.64 -1.00
N ALA A 183 12.97 1.02 -1.97
CA ALA A 183 11.60 1.33 -2.33
C ALA A 183 10.81 0.04 -2.50
N ASN A 184 9.72 -0.15 -1.72
CA ASN A 184 8.90 -1.35 -1.74
C ASN A 184 7.41 -1.00 -1.71
N ALA A 185 6.57 -1.89 -2.26
CA ALA A 185 5.13 -1.82 -2.16
C ALA A 185 4.61 -2.81 -1.12
N VAL A 186 3.69 -2.38 -0.26
CA VAL A 186 2.91 -3.24 0.62
C VAL A 186 1.50 -3.36 0.07
N ILE A 187 0.98 -4.58 -0.02
CA ILE A 187 -0.35 -4.92 -0.53
C ILE A 187 -1.19 -5.43 0.65
N PRO A 188 -1.87 -4.52 1.39
CA PRO A 188 -2.59 -4.89 2.59
C PRO A 188 -3.94 -5.54 2.28
N VAL A 189 -4.34 -6.47 3.15
CA VAL A 189 -5.71 -6.98 3.24
C VAL A 189 -6.14 -6.88 4.70
N ALA A 190 -6.96 -5.87 5.04
CA ALA A 190 -7.32 -5.59 6.42
C ALA A 190 -8.74 -5.04 6.56
N ALA A 191 -9.31 -5.27 7.76
CA ALA A 191 -10.54 -4.65 8.19
C ALA A 191 -10.35 -3.14 8.35
N THR A 192 -11.16 -2.37 7.64
CA THR A 192 -11.18 -0.91 7.69
C THR A 192 -12.62 -0.42 7.52
N ALA A 193 -12.89 0.84 7.80
CA ALA A 193 -14.19 1.44 7.49
C ALA A 193 -14.62 1.21 6.02
N MET A 194 -13.65 1.08 5.13
CA MET A 194 -13.83 0.82 3.71
C MET A 194 -14.29 -0.63 3.43
N THR A 195 -13.70 -1.62 4.09
CA THR A 195 -14.08 -3.04 3.92
C THR A 195 -15.37 -3.40 4.65
N LYS A 196 -15.76 -2.64 5.68
CA LYS A 196 -17.04 -2.79 6.39
C LYS A 196 -18.26 -2.59 5.47
N THR A 197 -18.11 -1.86 4.38
CA THR A 197 -19.19 -1.68 3.39
C THR A 197 -19.44 -2.90 2.51
N ILE A 198 -18.55 -3.90 2.56
CA ILE A 198 -18.66 -5.15 1.79
C ILE A 198 -19.41 -6.18 2.65
N PRO A 199 -20.64 -6.61 2.26
CA PRO A 199 -21.48 -7.49 3.09
C PRO A 199 -20.79 -8.77 3.56
N PHE A 200 -19.91 -9.34 2.74
CA PHE A 200 -19.15 -10.54 3.05
C PHE A 200 -18.20 -10.37 4.25
N PHE A 201 -17.56 -9.19 4.36
CA PHE A 201 -16.62 -8.90 5.44
C PHE A 201 -17.27 -8.25 6.66
N GLN A 202 -18.49 -7.74 6.52
CA GLN A 202 -19.17 -6.97 7.57
C GLN A 202 -19.20 -7.72 8.92
N LYS A 203 -19.59 -8.99 8.93
CA LYS A 203 -19.65 -9.79 10.17
C LYS A 203 -18.27 -9.98 10.81
N ALA A 204 -17.22 -10.15 10.01
CA ALA A 204 -15.85 -10.29 10.53
C ALA A 204 -15.35 -8.98 11.14
N VAL A 205 -15.65 -7.83 10.49
CA VAL A 205 -15.30 -6.50 11.01
C VAL A 205 -16.06 -6.20 12.30
N GLU A 206 -17.35 -6.50 12.37
CA GLU A 206 -18.17 -6.31 13.57
C GLU A 206 -17.74 -7.21 14.74
N ALA A 207 -17.26 -8.43 14.45
CA ALA A 207 -16.70 -9.32 15.46
C ALA A 207 -15.40 -8.74 16.05
N ASP A 208 -14.52 -8.25 15.20
CA ASP A 208 -13.28 -7.58 15.62
C ASP A 208 -13.56 -6.33 16.48
N GLU A 209 -14.52 -5.49 16.08
CA GLU A 209 -14.95 -4.31 16.85
C GLU A 209 -15.47 -4.68 18.27
N ARG A 210 -16.01 -5.90 18.45
CA ARG A 210 -16.43 -6.43 19.77
C ARG A 210 -15.30 -7.13 20.54
N GLY A 211 -14.08 -7.18 19.99
CA GLY A 211 -12.93 -7.91 20.55
C GLY A 211 -13.06 -9.43 20.43
N GLU A 212 -13.91 -9.92 19.54
CA GLU A 212 -14.05 -11.35 19.24
C GLU A 212 -13.00 -11.77 18.20
N ALA A 213 -12.46 -12.99 18.34
CA ALA A 213 -11.49 -13.50 17.39
C ALA A 213 -12.12 -13.71 15.99
N MET A 214 -11.51 -13.16 14.95
CA MET A 214 -11.91 -13.46 13.58
C MET A 214 -11.74 -14.97 13.29
N PRO A 215 -12.70 -15.60 12.58
CA PRO A 215 -12.55 -16.98 12.15
C PRO A 215 -11.26 -17.19 11.33
N SER A 216 -10.62 -18.35 11.49
CA SER A 216 -9.34 -18.67 10.85
C SER A 216 -9.40 -18.57 9.32
N PHE A 217 -10.54 -18.86 8.70
CA PHE A 217 -10.76 -18.67 7.26
C PHE A 217 -10.50 -17.23 6.80
N PHE A 218 -11.00 -16.24 7.55
CA PHE A 218 -10.72 -14.83 7.19
C PHE A 218 -9.24 -14.51 7.38
N ARG A 219 -8.67 -14.86 8.52
CA ARG A 219 -7.27 -14.49 8.82
C ARG A 219 -6.26 -15.21 7.94
N ARG A 220 -6.42 -16.51 7.72
CA ARG A 220 -5.46 -17.36 7.02
C ARG A 220 -5.71 -17.42 5.51
N ASP A 221 -6.93 -17.85 5.12
CA ASP A 221 -7.21 -18.15 3.72
C ASP A 221 -7.43 -16.88 2.89
N LEU A 222 -8.14 -15.90 3.46
CA LEU A 222 -8.32 -14.58 2.84
C LEU A 222 -7.19 -13.60 3.17
N GLY A 223 -6.43 -13.86 4.24
CA GLY A 223 -5.45 -12.90 4.76
C GLY A 223 -6.11 -11.62 5.27
N PHE A 224 -7.36 -11.72 5.69
CA PHE A 224 -8.14 -10.59 6.19
C PHE A 224 -7.98 -10.49 7.71
N GLY A 225 -7.43 -9.40 8.17
CA GLY A 225 -7.17 -9.15 9.59
C GLY A 225 -7.38 -7.68 9.97
N THR A 226 -6.75 -7.25 11.04
CA THR A 226 -6.76 -5.86 11.50
C THR A 226 -5.73 -5.00 10.77
N ALA A 227 -5.77 -3.69 10.97
CA ALA A 227 -4.73 -2.79 10.48
C ALA A 227 -3.35 -3.09 11.13
N ASP A 228 -3.35 -3.54 12.39
CA ASP A 228 -2.14 -3.87 13.15
C ASP A 228 -1.42 -5.10 12.57
N ASP A 229 -2.14 -6.07 11.98
CA ASP A 229 -1.54 -7.24 11.33
C ASP A 229 -0.61 -6.85 10.15
N VAL A 230 -0.80 -5.67 9.57
CA VAL A 230 0.04 -5.15 8.48
C VAL A 230 1.17 -4.25 8.99
N ALA A 231 0.99 -3.59 10.13
CA ALA A 231 1.90 -2.57 10.65
C ALA A 231 3.31 -3.12 10.94
N GLY A 232 3.41 -4.38 11.37
CA GLY A 232 4.70 -5.06 11.56
C GLY A 232 5.56 -5.15 10.29
N LEU A 233 4.94 -5.40 9.13
CA LEU A 233 5.64 -5.41 7.83
C LEU A 233 6.15 -4.00 7.45
N ILE A 234 5.33 -2.96 7.70
CA ILE A 234 5.75 -1.57 7.48
C ILE A 234 6.99 -1.24 8.31
N THR A 235 6.98 -1.59 9.59
CA THR A 235 8.10 -1.37 10.50
C THR A 235 9.36 -2.13 10.07
N TRP A 236 9.22 -3.40 9.69
CA TRP A 236 10.36 -4.17 9.21
C TRP A 236 10.96 -3.56 7.94
N LEU A 237 10.15 -3.17 6.96
CA LEU A 237 10.62 -2.50 5.74
C LEU A 237 11.24 -1.11 6.02
N ALA A 238 10.84 -0.45 7.10
CA ALA A 238 11.39 0.83 7.54
C ALA A 238 12.73 0.68 8.29
N SER A 239 13.03 -0.52 8.79
CA SER A 239 14.24 -0.81 9.58
C SER A 239 15.47 -1.07 8.72
N ASP A 240 16.61 -1.19 9.38
CA ASP A 240 17.87 -1.58 8.74
C ASP A 240 17.93 -3.09 8.44
N ASP A 241 17.10 -3.91 9.09
CA ASP A 241 17.02 -5.36 8.84
C ASP A 241 16.52 -5.66 7.42
N ALA A 242 15.71 -4.76 6.82
CA ALA A 242 15.23 -4.86 5.46
C ALA A 242 16.05 -4.07 4.43
N ALA A 243 17.26 -3.61 4.76
CA ALA A 243 18.09 -2.81 3.85
C ALA A 243 18.43 -3.51 2.52
N HIS A 244 18.33 -4.84 2.48
CA HIS A 244 18.56 -5.67 1.31
C HIS A 244 17.30 -5.86 0.44
N VAL A 245 16.12 -5.43 0.91
CA VAL A 245 14.83 -5.59 0.22
C VAL A 245 14.48 -4.31 -0.51
N THR A 246 14.42 -4.37 -1.83
CA THR A 246 14.02 -3.22 -2.67
C THR A 246 13.37 -3.68 -3.97
N GLY A 247 12.44 -2.89 -4.50
CA GLY A 247 11.71 -3.18 -5.72
C GLY A 247 10.61 -4.25 -5.58
N GLN A 248 10.29 -4.66 -4.35
CA GLN A 248 9.39 -5.77 -4.09
C GLN A 248 7.95 -5.29 -3.86
N ALA A 249 7.00 -6.20 -4.11
CA ALA A 249 5.60 -6.06 -3.72
C ALA A 249 5.26 -7.18 -2.73
N ILE A 250 4.91 -6.82 -1.50
CA ILE A 250 4.72 -7.78 -0.40
C ILE A 250 3.30 -7.62 0.15
N GLY A 251 2.53 -8.70 0.11
CA GLY A 251 1.18 -8.75 0.67
C GLY A 251 1.20 -9.14 2.14
N ALA A 252 0.41 -8.47 2.96
CA ALA A 252 0.21 -8.81 4.36
C ALA A 252 -1.23 -8.55 4.81
N GLY A 253 -1.71 -9.39 5.71
CA GLY A 253 -3.00 -9.24 6.35
C GLY A 253 -3.41 -10.52 7.07
N GLY A 254 -4.07 -10.40 8.22
CA GLY A 254 -4.35 -11.51 9.09
C GLY A 254 -3.08 -12.32 9.38
N ASP A 255 -3.16 -13.62 9.13
CA ASP A 255 -2.03 -14.54 9.36
C ASP A 255 -1.21 -14.81 8.08
N ARG A 256 -1.46 -14.05 6.99
CA ARG A 256 -0.89 -14.30 5.66
C ARG A 256 0.18 -13.26 5.29
N LEU A 257 1.34 -13.76 4.85
CA LEU A 257 2.41 -12.97 4.22
C LEU A 257 2.68 -13.52 2.82
N GLN A 258 2.79 -12.67 1.81
CA GLN A 258 2.98 -13.06 0.41
C GLN A 258 4.06 -12.19 -0.25
N LEU A 259 4.90 -12.79 -1.06
CA LEU A 259 5.79 -12.06 -1.97
C LEU A 259 5.26 -12.23 -3.40
N PHE A 260 4.91 -11.12 -4.05
CA PHE A 260 4.48 -11.12 -5.45
C PHE A 260 5.69 -11.19 -6.38
N SER A 261 5.62 -12.05 -7.39
CA SER A 261 6.66 -12.11 -8.42
C SER A 261 6.66 -10.82 -9.26
N HIS A 262 7.81 -10.49 -9.83
CA HIS A 262 7.84 -9.53 -10.93
C HIS A 262 7.13 -10.11 -12.16
N PRO A 263 6.53 -9.27 -13.02
CA PRO A 263 5.94 -9.76 -14.26
C PRO A 263 6.99 -10.49 -15.08
N THR A 264 6.67 -11.73 -15.45
CA THR A 264 7.50 -12.58 -16.30
C THR A 264 6.64 -13.17 -17.40
N PRO A 265 7.14 -13.31 -18.64
CA PRO A 265 6.43 -14.05 -19.69
C PRO A 265 6.19 -15.50 -19.25
N VAL A 266 4.97 -15.98 -19.39
CA VAL A 266 4.63 -17.41 -19.19
C VAL A 266 4.85 -18.25 -20.43
N VAL A 267 4.94 -17.58 -21.60
CA VAL A 267 5.28 -18.16 -22.90
C VAL A 267 6.22 -17.21 -23.63
N THR A 268 7.24 -17.74 -24.26
CA THR A 268 8.08 -17.01 -25.21
C THR A 268 8.34 -17.92 -26.41
N GLU A 269 7.90 -17.49 -27.59
CA GLU A 269 8.08 -18.23 -28.84
C GLU A 269 8.73 -17.31 -29.88
N TYR A 270 9.46 -17.94 -30.79
CA TYR A 270 10.22 -17.22 -31.82
C TYR A 270 9.78 -17.66 -33.23
N ARG A 271 9.64 -16.70 -34.15
CA ARG A 271 9.35 -16.91 -35.54
C ARG A 271 10.22 -16.00 -36.40
N GLU A 272 10.97 -16.58 -37.33
CA GLU A 272 11.74 -15.81 -38.30
C GLU A 272 10.80 -14.97 -39.17
N GLY A 273 11.14 -13.69 -39.40
CA GLY A 273 10.29 -12.76 -40.14
C GLY A 273 9.12 -12.17 -39.35
N GLY A 274 8.94 -12.52 -38.05
CA GLY A 274 7.89 -12.01 -37.17
C GLY A 274 6.57 -12.81 -37.28
N TRP A 275 5.59 -12.38 -36.49
CA TRP A 275 4.28 -13.01 -36.35
C TRP A 275 3.25 -12.28 -37.23
N SER A 276 2.93 -12.84 -38.43
CA SER A 276 1.83 -12.33 -39.25
C SER A 276 0.46 -12.70 -38.65
N TYR A 277 -0.60 -12.05 -39.12
CA TYR A 277 -1.97 -12.38 -38.72
C TYR A 277 -2.28 -13.87 -38.98
N GLU A 278 -1.94 -14.38 -40.16
CA GLU A 278 -2.19 -15.76 -40.57
C GLU A 278 -1.46 -16.75 -39.64
N ALA A 279 -0.19 -16.45 -39.31
CA ALA A 279 0.59 -17.27 -38.40
C ALA A 279 -0.01 -17.28 -36.97
N LEU A 280 -0.49 -16.12 -36.48
CA LEU A 280 -1.15 -16.06 -35.18
C LEU A 280 -2.51 -16.78 -35.23
N ALA A 281 -3.30 -16.60 -36.30
CA ALA A 281 -4.59 -17.26 -36.44
C ALA A 281 -4.46 -18.80 -36.43
N GLU A 282 -3.39 -19.32 -37.01
CA GLU A 282 -3.10 -20.76 -37.03
C GLU A 282 -2.57 -21.29 -35.69
N GLN A 283 -1.64 -20.56 -35.04
CA GLN A 283 -0.81 -21.13 -33.97
C GLN A 283 -1.12 -20.58 -32.57
N ALA A 284 -1.68 -19.37 -32.44
CA ALA A 284 -1.81 -18.69 -31.12
C ALA A 284 -2.67 -19.49 -30.13
N HIS A 285 -3.73 -20.17 -30.61
CA HIS A 285 -4.57 -20.98 -29.73
C HIS A 285 -3.74 -22.06 -29.01
N GLY A 286 -2.94 -22.84 -29.74
CA GLY A 286 -2.09 -23.89 -29.15
C GLY A 286 -0.97 -23.33 -28.28
N LEU A 287 -0.37 -22.17 -28.65
CA LEU A 287 0.67 -21.55 -27.89
C LEU A 287 0.18 -21.05 -26.52
N PHE A 288 -1.06 -20.56 -26.42
CA PHE A 288 -1.63 -19.96 -25.22
C PHE A 288 -2.59 -20.90 -24.46
N GLU A 289 -2.89 -22.09 -25.00
CA GLU A 289 -3.79 -23.05 -24.37
C GLU A 289 -3.34 -23.40 -22.94
N GLY A 290 -4.26 -23.33 -21.99
CA GLY A 290 -4.00 -23.59 -20.57
C GLY A 290 -3.11 -22.55 -19.85
N LYS A 291 -2.65 -21.49 -20.56
CA LYS A 291 -1.75 -20.46 -19.99
C LYS A 291 -2.42 -19.11 -19.79
N LEU A 292 -3.60 -18.89 -20.39
CA LEU A 292 -4.38 -17.69 -20.20
C LEU A 292 -4.90 -17.60 -18.76
N GLN A 293 -4.78 -16.43 -18.16
CA GLN A 293 -5.20 -16.18 -16.78
C GLN A 293 -6.53 -15.43 -16.75
N THR A 294 -7.34 -15.74 -15.75
CA THR A 294 -8.58 -15.00 -15.47
C THR A 294 -8.28 -13.75 -14.65
N CYS A 295 -9.06 -12.69 -14.87
CA CYS A 295 -9.02 -11.49 -14.04
C CYS A 295 -9.82 -11.70 -12.75
N GLY A 296 -9.53 -10.87 -11.74
CA GLY A 296 -10.12 -10.92 -10.40
C GLY A 296 -9.33 -11.81 -9.43
N GLU A 297 -9.40 -11.45 -8.15
CA GLU A 297 -8.79 -12.26 -7.10
C GLU A 297 -9.54 -13.59 -6.96
N LYS A 298 -8.79 -14.68 -6.95
CA LYS A 298 -9.38 -16.01 -6.73
C LYS A 298 -9.66 -16.19 -5.24
N MET A 299 -10.93 -16.20 -4.89
CA MET A 299 -11.36 -16.45 -3.51
C MET A 299 -11.33 -17.96 -3.24
N PRO A 300 -10.84 -18.39 -2.07
CA PRO A 300 -10.93 -19.78 -1.67
C PRO A 300 -12.41 -20.19 -1.48
N PRO A 301 -12.76 -21.47 -1.59
CA PRO A 301 -14.13 -21.93 -1.35
C PRO A 301 -14.55 -21.62 0.08
N LEU A 302 -15.80 -21.15 0.26
CA LEU A 302 -16.35 -20.88 1.58
C LEU A 302 -16.48 -22.18 2.40
N PRO A 303 -15.98 -22.21 3.64
CA PRO A 303 -16.26 -23.29 4.58
C PRO A 303 -17.77 -23.51 4.76
N GLU A 304 -18.17 -24.73 5.04
CA GLU A 304 -19.61 -25.10 5.18
C GLU A 304 -20.33 -24.22 6.21
N GLU A 305 -19.68 -23.91 7.34
CA GLU A 305 -20.23 -23.08 8.42
C GLU A 305 -20.44 -21.59 8.02
N LEU A 306 -19.81 -21.13 6.94
CA LEU A 306 -19.96 -19.77 6.42
C LEU A 306 -20.83 -19.69 5.16
N GLN A 307 -21.30 -20.83 4.65
CA GLN A 307 -22.22 -20.86 3.52
C GLN A 307 -23.59 -20.34 3.96
N PRO A 308 -24.28 -19.57 3.10
CA PRO A 308 -25.66 -19.18 3.39
C PRO A 308 -26.52 -20.45 3.54
N ALA A 309 -27.40 -20.48 4.56
CA ALA A 309 -28.33 -21.57 4.74
C ALA A 309 -29.08 -21.81 3.41
N GLN A 310 -29.01 -23.02 2.90
CA GLN A 310 -29.80 -23.41 1.73
C GLN A 310 -31.28 -23.31 2.12
N GLY A 311 -31.92 -22.23 1.69
CA GLY A 311 -33.36 -21.98 1.89
C GLY A 311 -34.19 -22.65 0.81
#